data_66b09740fe313655b0369d3de07819db
#
_entry.id   66b09740fe313655b0369d3de07819db
#
_cell.length_a   1.000
_cell.length_b   1.000
_cell.length_c   1.000
_cell.angle_alpha   90.00
_cell.angle_beta   90.00
_cell.angle_gamma   90.00
#
_symmetry.space_group_name_H-M   'P 1'
#
loop_
_entity.id
_entity.type
_entity.pdbx_description
1 polymer ?
#
loop_
_entity_poly.entity_id
_entity_poly.type
_entity_poly.pdbx_seq_one_letter_code
_entity_poly.pdbx_strand_id
1 'polypeptide(L)'
;MNGSLDANEALLKGLLSGVGQPACQVAVCVPSVYLGQCQALLAGSVIDLGAQDVSSHEVGAYTGEISPSMLKEFGVRYAIVGHSERRQYHGETDGMVATKVQRALGSGITPIVCVGESLAEREAGKTEEVVKRQLAAVIHVNGHCISEIVVAYEPVWAIGTGLSATAEQAQQVHAVLRAQLKAATSNADRIKLLYGGSMNAGNAASLLAMQDIDGGLVGGAALKAQDFLTIIAAAV
;
A
#
# COMPACT_ATOMS: atom_id res chain seq x y z
N MET A 1 -4.55 -11.77 6.54
CA MET A 1 -5.12 -12.96 5.83
C MET A 1 -6.62 -12.97 6.06
N ASN A 2 -7.39 -12.55 5.08
CA ASN A 2 -8.85 -12.50 5.14
C ASN A 2 -9.42 -12.99 3.81
N GLY A 3 -10.68 -13.48 3.83
CA GLY A 3 -11.41 -13.87 2.64
C GLY A 3 -11.81 -15.33 2.60
N SER A 4 -12.80 -15.58 1.80
CA SER A 4 -13.25 -16.87 1.25
C SER A 4 -13.86 -16.58 -0.11
N LEU A 5 -14.13 -17.59 -0.92
CA LEU A 5 -14.75 -17.35 -2.22
C LEU A 5 -16.07 -16.57 -2.11
N ASP A 6 -16.93 -16.96 -1.18
CA ASP A 6 -18.22 -16.31 -0.96
C ASP A 6 -18.09 -14.90 -0.38
N ALA A 7 -17.20 -14.72 0.60
CA ALA A 7 -16.97 -13.41 1.21
C ALA A 7 -16.37 -12.41 0.21
N ASN A 8 -15.43 -12.86 -0.62
CA ASN A 8 -14.83 -12.03 -1.67
C ASN A 8 -15.87 -11.61 -2.71
N GLU A 9 -16.71 -12.56 -3.15
CA GLU A 9 -17.76 -12.28 -4.13
C GLU A 9 -18.76 -11.25 -3.57
N ALA A 10 -19.22 -11.43 -2.33
CA ALA A 10 -20.15 -10.52 -1.67
C ALA A 10 -19.55 -9.11 -1.52
N LEU A 11 -18.29 -9.02 -1.06
CA LEU A 11 -17.57 -7.76 -0.88
C LEU A 11 -17.40 -7.03 -2.23
N LEU A 12 -16.88 -7.71 -3.25
CA LEU A 12 -16.60 -7.08 -4.55
C LEU A 12 -17.90 -6.67 -5.27
N LYS A 13 -18.96 -7.47 -5.21
CA LYS A 13 -20.27 -7.08 -5.74
C LYS A 13 -20.81 -5.83 -5.02
N GLY A 14 -20.67 -5.76 -3.70
CA GLY A 14 -21.05 -4.59 -2.91
C GLY A 14 -20.28 -3.33 -3.30
N LEU A 15 -18.96 -3.45 -3.50
CA LEU A 15 -18.12 -2.35 -3.96
C LEU A 15 -18.49 -1.90 -5.38
N LEU A 16 -18.60 -2.83 -6.33
CA LEU A 16 -18.93 -2.53 -7.72
C LEU A 16 -20.31 -1.84 -7.87
N SER A 17 -21.27 -2.21 -7.02
CA SER A 17 -22.59 -1.57 -7.04
C SER A 17 -22.61 -0.15 -6.49
N GLY A 18 -21.65 0.22 -5.64
CA GLY A 18 -21.62 1.51 -4.95
C GLY A 18 -20.50 2.47 -5.37
N VAL A 19 -19.45 1.98 -6.03
CA VAL A 19 -18.26 2.80 -6.32
C VAL A 19 -18.48 3.90 -7.37
N GLY A 20 -19.40 3.68 -8.32
CA GLY A 20 -19.71 4.64 -9.38
C GLY A 20 -18.49 5.08 -10.19
N GLN A 21 -18.30 6.39 -10.31
CA GLN A 21 -17.13 7.03 -10.91
C GLN A 21 -16.36 7.76 -9.81
N PRO A 22 -15.41 7.11 -9.14
CA PRO A 22 -14.68 7.72 -8.03
C PRO A 22 -13.74 8.83 -8.53
N ALA A 23 -13.53 9.86 -7.72
CA ALA A 23 -12.56 10.92 -8.02
C ALA A 23 -11.10 10.47 -7.83
N CYS A 24 -10.88 9.34 -7.20
CA CYS A 24 -9.56 8.75 -6.94
C CYS A 24 -9.40 7.37 -7.62
N GLN A 25 -8.16 6.89 -7.71
CA GLN A 25 -7.89 5.51 -8.09
C GLN A 25 -8.23 4.57 -6.92
N VAL A 26 -8.90 3.46 -7.22
CA VAL A 26 -9.28 2.44 -6.25
C VAL A 26 -8.66 1.11 -6.64
N ALA A 27 -8.00 0.45 -5.70
CA ALA A 27 -7.43 -0.88 -5.89
C ALA A 27 -7.77 -1.80 -4.72
N VAL A 28 -7.88 -3.10 -4.98
CA VAL A 28 -8.01 -4.13 -3.94
C VAL A 28 -6.83 -5.09 -4.03
N CYS A 29 -6.01 -5.13 -2.98
CA CYS A 29 -4.86 -6.03 -2.88
C CYS A 29 -5.28 -7.31 -2.16
N VAL A 30 -5.38 -8.40 -2.91
CA VAL A 30 -5.96 -9.67 -2.43
C VAL A 30 -4.89 -10.73 -2.16
N PRO A 31 -5.17 -11.71 -1.26
CA PRO A 31 -4.32 -12.89 -1.12
C PRO A 31 -4.18 -13.62 -2.46
N SER A 32 -2.98 -14.16 -2.74
CA SER A 32 -2.65 -14.77 -4.04
C SER A 32 -3.59 -15.90 -4.45
N VAL A 33 -4.13 -16.66 -3.49
CA VAL A 33 -5.09 -17.75 -3.74
C VAL A 33 -6.44 -17.28 -4.32
N TYR A 34 -6.73 -15.97 -4.24
CA TYR A 34 -7.98 -15.38 -4.74
C TYR A 34 -7.80 -14.51 -5.99
N LEU A 35 -6.57 -14.40 -6.53
CA LEU A 35 -6.30 -13.56 -7.69
C LEU A 35 -7.19 -13.89 -8.88
N GLY A 36 -7.33 -15.18 -9.24
CA GLY A 36 -8.16 -15.59 -10.35
C GLY A 36 -9.64 -15.25 -10.18
N GLN A 37 -10.20 -15.45 -8.98
CA GLN A 37 -11.57 -15.07 -8.68
C GLN A 37 -11.76 -13.54 -8.79
N CYS A 38 -10.87 -12.77 -8.16
CA CYS A 38 -10.99 -11.31 -8.12
C CYS A 38 -10.76 -10.70 -9.51
N GLN A 39 -9.84 -11.24 -10.33
CA GLN A 39 -9.66 -10.84 -11.72
C GLN A 39 -10.97 -10.95 -12.50
N ALA A 40 -11.63 -12.10 -12.39
CA ALA A 40 -12.90 -12.33 -13.11
C ALA A 40 -14.01 -11.38 -12.64
N LEU A 41 -14.12 -11.13 -11.33
CA LEU A 41 -15.15 -10.25 -10.76
C LEU A 41 -14.91 -8.77 -11.08
N LEU A 42 -13.65 -8.33 -11.18
CA LEU A 42 -13.28 -6.94 -11.44
C LEU A 42 -13.14 -6.61 -12.93
N ALA A 43 -13.29 -7.58 -13.83
CA ALA A 43 -13.12 -7.38 -15.26
C ALA A 43 -14.00 -6.23 -15.80
N GLY A 44 -13.37 -5.24 -16.44
CA GLY A 44 -14.05 -4.07 -17.00
C GLY A 44 -14.53 -3.03 -15.98
N SER A 45 -14.17 -3.19 -14.70
CA SER A 45 -14.53 -2.23 -13.65
C SER A 45 -13.50 -1.11 -13.50
N VAL A 46 -13.83 -0.13 -12.65
CA VAL A 46 -12.94 0.99 -12.26
C VAL A 46 -12.02 0.63 -11.09
N ILE A 47 -12.14 -0.58 -10.53
CA ILE A 47 -11.34 -1.04 -9.40
C ILE A 47 -10.18 -1.89 -9.93
N ASP A 48 -8.97 -1.48 -9.64
CA ASP A 48 -7.76 -2.19 -10.02
C ASP A 48 -7.49 -3.40 -9.10
N LEU A 49 -6.91 -4.45 -9.68
CA LEU A 49 -6.45 -5.62 -8.92
C LEU A 49 -5.01 -5.41 -8.47
N GLY A 50 -4.76 -5.66 -7.19
CA GLY A 50 -3.44 -5.66 -6.57
C GLY A 50 -3.12 -6.98 -5.87
N ALA A 51 -1.85 -7.14 -5.51
CA ALA A 51 -1.33 -8.25 -4.73
C ALA A 51 -0.81 -7.78 -3.37
N GLN A 52 -0.85 -8.66 -2.36
CA GLN A 52 -0.39 -8.36 -0.99
C GLN A 52 1.12 -8.50 -0.82
N ASP A 53 1.82 -9.09 -1.78
CA ASP A 53 3.27 -9.20 -1.85
C ASP A 53 3.71 -9.58 -3.27
N VAL A 54 5.03 -9.52 -3.51
CA VAL A 54 5.70 -10.01 -4.71
C VAL A 54 7.06 -10.58 -4.33
N SER A 55 7.53 -11.61 -5.04
CA SER A 55 8.86 -12.18 -4.82
C SER A 55 9.97 -11.21 -5.21
N SER A 56 11.11 -11.30 -4.52
CA SER A 56 12.37 -10.67 -4.94
C SER A 56 13.05 -11.40 -6.10
N HIS A 57 12.49 -12.53 -6.55
CA HIS A 57 13.02 -13.38 -7.60
C HIS A 57 12.07 -13.40 -8.80
N GLU A 58 12.64 -13.47 -10.00
CA GLU A 58 11.86 -13.50 -11.24
C GLU A 58 11.36 -14.90 -11.57
N VAL A 59 12.21 -15.89 -11.38
CA VAL A 59 11.98 -17.30 -11.71
C VAL A 59 12.97 -18.17 -10.93
N GLY A 60 12.61 -19.41 -10.67
CA GLY A 60 13.53 -20.39 -10.07
C GLY A 60 12.91 -21.25 -8.99
N ALA A 61 13.76 -21.94 -8.24
CA ALA A 61 13.39 -22.88 -7.18
C ALA A 61 13.09 -22.14 -5.87
N TYR A 62 12.02 -21.36 -5.86
CA TYR A 62 11.54 -20.57 -4.72
C TYR A 62 10.13 -21.02 -4.36
N THR A 63 10.01 -22.25 -3.87
CA THR A 63 8.72 -22.88 -3.56
C THR A 63 7.87 -22.00 -2.65
N GLY A 64 6.66 -21.67 -3.11
CA GLY A 64 5.70 -20.81 -2.38
C GLY A 64 5.77 -19.32 -2.72
N GLU A 65 6.81 -18.86 -3.41
CA GLU A 65 6.92 -17.47 -3.88
C GLU A 65 6.04 -17.21 -5.12
N ILE A 66 5.57 -15.98 -5.25
CA ILE A 66 4.80 -15.52 -6.40
C ILE A 66 5.64 -14.48 -7.16
N SER A 67 6.07 -14.82 -8.37
CA SER A 67 6.90 -13.93 -9.17
C SER A 67 6.11 -12.76 -9.76
N PRO A 68 6.77 -11.64 -10.11
CA PRO A 68 6.10 -10.52 -10.77
C PRO A 68 5.43 -10.92 -12.09
N SER A 69 6.03 -11.83 -12.87
CA SER A 69 5.44 -12.34 -14.12
C SER A 69 4.12 -13.09 -13.89
N MET A 70 4.06 -13.93 -12.83
CA MET A 70 2.81 -14.60 -12.46
C MET A 70 1.72 -13.59 -12.08
N LEU A 71 2.04 -12.57 -11.31
CA LEU A 71 1.09 -11.50 -10.95
C LEU A 71 0.59 -10.77 -12.20
N LYS A 72 1.47 -10.51 -13.15
CA LYS A 72 1.12 -9.84 -14.41
C LYS A 72 0.11 -10.62 -15.25
N GLU A 73 0.19 -11.94 -15.28
CA GLU A 73 -0.78 -12.81 -15.99
C GLU A 73 -2.21 -12.64 -15.45
N PHE A 74 -2.35 -12.31 -14.15
CA PHE A 74 -3.64 -11.98 -13.54
C PHE A 74 -4.05 -10.52 -13.67
N GLY A 75 -3.30 -9.69 -14.41
CA GLY A 75 -3.61 -8.27 -14.60
C GLY A 75 -3.39 -7.42 -13.35
N VAL A 76 -2.55 -7.89 -12.42
CA VAL A 76 -2.20 -7.15 -11.21
C VAL A 76 -1.49 -5.84 -11.59
N ARG A 77 -2.00 -4.71 -11.10
CA ARG A 77 -1.42 -3.37 -11.31
C ARG A 77 -0.58 -2.89 -10.15
N TYR A 78 -0.90 -3.30 -8.94
CA TYR A 78 -0.23 -2.87 -7.71
C TYR A 78 0.25 -4.07 -6.91
N ALA A 79 1.41 -3.95 -6.24
CA ALA A 79 1.87 -4.94 -5.27
C ALA A 79 2.33 -4.23 -3.99
N ILE A 80 1.80 -4.64 -2.84
CA ILE A 80 2.28 -4.17 -1.54
C ILE A 80 3.65 -4.80 -1.28
N VAL A 81 4.64 -4.01 -0.87
CA VAL A 81 5.98 -4.49 -0.54
C VAL A 81 6.46 -3.90 0.77
N GLY A 82 7.11 -4.73 1.59
CA GLY A 82 7.65 -4.30 2.87
C GLY A 82 6.61 -3.91 3.92
N HIS A 83 5.37 -4.43 3.81
CA HIS A 83 4.35 -4.24 4.84
C HIS A 83 4.90 -4.60 6.23
N SER A 84 4.50 -3.86 7.25
CA SER A 84 5.00 -4.05 8.62
C SER A 84 4.93 -5.49 9.12
N GLU A 85 3.85 -6.21 8.84
CA GLU A 85 3.71 -7.64 9.17
C GLU A 85 4.78 -8.50 8.48
N ARG A 86 5.15 -8.20 7.23
CA ARG A 86 6.18 -8.95 6.52
C ARG A 86 7.57 -8.66 7.05
N ARG A 87 7.85 -7.42 7.44
CA ARG A 87 9.09 -7.06 8.14
C ARG A 87 9.17 -7.81 9.48
N GLN A 88 8.08 -7.85 10.23
CA GLN A 88 8.02 -8.47 11.56
C GLN A 88 8.03 -10.01 11.51
N TYR A 89 7.21 -10.63 10.66
CA TYR A 89 6.96 -12.08 10.70
C TYR A 89 7.78 -12.87 9.68
N HIS A 90 8.24 -12.21 8.60
CA HIS A 90 9.03 -12.83 7.54
C HIS A 90 10.46 -12.29 7.46
N GLY A 91 10.84 -11.36 8.35
CA GLY A 91 12.19 -10.82 8.41
C GLY A 91 12.60 -9.99 7.18
N GLU A 92 11.64 -9.37 6.47
CA GLU A 92 11.95 -8.56 5.31
C GLU A 92 12.78 -7.34 5.70
N THR A 93 13.99 -7.26 5.16
CA THR A 93 14.93 -6.15 5.36
C THR A 93 14.68 -5.02 4.34
N ASP A 94 15.22 -3.84 4.61
CA ASP A 94 15.15 -2.70 3.68
C ASP A 94 15.72 -3.04 2.29
N GLY A 95 16.79 -3.85 2.24
CA GLY A 95 17.40 -4.33 1.00
C GLY A 95 16.49 -5.30 0.22
N MET A 96 15.81 -6.22 0.92
CA MET A 96 14.84 -7.11 0.29
C MET A 96 13.66 -6.33 -0.28
N VAL A 97 13.15 -5.34 0.44
CA VAL A 97 12.06 -4.47 -0.03
C VAL A 97 12.49 -3.69 -1.26
N ALA A 98 13.69 -3.11 -1.26
CA ALA A 98 14.23 -2.40 -2.43
C ALA A 98 14.34 -3.30 -3.67
N THR A 99 14.75 -4.58 -3.48
CA THR A 99 14.78 -5.58 -4.56
C THR A 99 13.38 -5.93 -5.06
N LYS A 100 12.41 -6.13 -4.17
CA LYS A 100 11.00 -6.39 -4.55
C LYS A 100 10.43 -5.22 -5.36
N VAL A 101 10.72 -3.98 -4.97
CA VAL A 101 10.36 -2.78 -5.75
C VAL A 101 10.92 -2.85 -7.15
N GLN A 102 12.23 -3.15 -7.29
CA GLN A 102 12.89 -3.29 -8.60
C GLN A 102 12.21 -4.35 -9.48
N ARG A 103 11.88 -5.50 -8.89
CA ARG A 103 11.21 -6.61 -9.60
C ARG A 103 9.80 -6.23 -10.06
N ALA A 104 9.02 -5.58 -9.20
CA ALA A 104 7.68 -5.11 -9.55
C ALA A 104 7.73 -4.09 -10.70
N LEU A 105 8.58 -3.05 -10.58
CA LEU A 105 8.77 -2.03 -11.62
C LEU A 105 9.23 -2.63 -12.94
N GLY A 106 10.19 -3.55 -12.92
CA GLY A 106 10.69 -4.24 -14.11
C GLY A 106 9.61 -5.04 -14.86
N SER A 107 8.55 -5.43 -14.18
CA SER A 107 7.40 -6.14 -14.75
C SER A 107 6.20 -5.21 -15.04
N GLY A 108 6.32 -3.90 -14.85
CA GLY A 108 5.25 -2.93 -15.04
C GLY A 108 4.14 -3.05 -14.01
N ILE A 109 4.48 -3.47 -12.78
CA ILE A 109 3.60 -3.46 -11.60
C ILE A 109 4.05 -2.30 -10.72
N THR A 110 3.12 -1.44 -10.32
CA THR A 110 3.39 -0.33 -9.40
C THR A 110 3.51 -0.85 -7.97
N PRO A 111 4.69 -0.76 -7.33
CA PRO A 111 4.83 -1.17 -5.94
C PRO A 111 4.24 -0.11 -4.99
N ILE A 112 3.51 -0.57 -3.97
CA ILE A 112 3.11 0.22 -2.80
C ILE A 112 4.12 -0.09 -1.70
N VAL A 113 5.06 0.82 -1.51
CA VAL A 113 6.19 0.65 -0.58
C VAL A 113 5.78 1.06 0.82
N CYS A 114 5.73 0.11 1.74
CA CYS A 114 5.39 0.37 3.13
C CYS A 114 6.64 0.76 3.94
N VAL A 115 6.52 1.87 4.65
CA VAL A 115 7.52 2.39 5.58
C VAL A 115 6.85 2.80 6.89
N GLY A 116 7.52 2.60 8.02
CA GLY A 116 6.94 2.99 9.30
C GLY A 116 7.77 2.53 10.48
N GLU A 117 7.60 3.21 11.60
CA GLU A 117 8.29 2.95 12.86
C GLU A 117 7.46 2.11 13.81
N SER A 118 8.15 1.33 14.62
CA SER A 118 7.60 0.62 15.78
C SER A 118 7.30 1.60 16.93
N LEU A 119 6.53 1.14 17.94
CA LEU A 119 6.27 1.92 19.15
C LEU A 119 7.56 2.32 19.87
N ALA A 120 8.50 1.38 20.02
CA ALA A 120 9.78 1.65 20.68
C ALA A 120 10.62 2.70 19.94
N GLU A 121 10.63 2.68 18.61
CA GLU A 121 11.33 3.69 17.80
C GLU A 121 10.66 5.06 17.94
N ARG A 122 9.33 5.11 17.98
CA ARG A 122 8.57 6.34 18.19
C ARG A 122 8.84 6.95 19.56
N GLU A 123 8.77 6.15 20.63
CA GLU A 123 9.05 6.59 21.99
C GLU A 123 10.50 7.07 22.16
N ALA A 124 11.43 6.50 21.39
CA ALA A 124 12.82 6.95 21.31
C ALA A 124 13.02 8.20 20.44
N GLY A 125 11.96 8.78 19.86
CA GLY A 125 12.04 9.95 18.97
C GLY A 125 12.68 9.67 17.60
N LYS A 126 12.72 8.41 17.15
CA LYS A 126 13.40 7.96 15.92
C LYS A 126 12.50 7.82 14.69
N THR A 127 11.25 8.27 14.76
CA THR A 127 10.28 8.14 13.65
C THR A 127 10.88 8.61 12.32
N GLU A 128 11.42 9.83 12.29
CA GLU A 128 11.99 10.41 11.06
C GLU A 128 13.20 9.63 10.55
N GLU A 129 14.11 9.23 11.44
CA GLU A 129 15.28 8.41 11.09
C GLU A 129 14.88 7.09 10.43
N VAL A 130 13.90 6.40 11.01
CA VAL A 130 13.43 5.08 10.55
C VAL A 130 12.78 5.18 9.17
N VAL A 131 11.79 6.08 9.00
CA VAL A 131 11.08 6.18 7.72
C VAL A 131 11.99 6.66 6.59
N LYS A 132 12.91 7.59 6.89
CA LYS A 132 13.92 8.05 5.93
C LYS A 132 14.88 6.94 5.53
N ARG A 133 15.38 6.14 6.47
CA ARG A 133 16.27 5.00 6.19
C ARG A 133 15.59 3.99 5.28
N GLN A 134 14.34 3.60 5.62
CA GLN A 134 13.58 2.62 4.84
C GLN A 134 13.34 3.10 3.41
N LEU A 135 12.91 4.35 3.23
CA LEU A 135 12.68 4.92 1.89
C LEU A 135 13.99 5.15 1.14
N ALA A 136 15.09 5.53 1.82
CA ALA A 136 16.40 5.71 1.21
C ALA A 136 16.93 4.44 0.55
N ALA A 137 16.71 3.27 1.14
CA ALA A 137 17.10 1.99 0.55
C ALA A 137 16.41 1.76 -0.81
N VAL A 138 15.12 2.10 -0.90
CA VAL A 138 14.34 2.00 -2.14
C VAL A 138 14.84 3.02 -3.18
N ILE A 139 15.06 4.26 -2.77
CA ILE A 139 15.57 5.33 -3.65
C ILE A 139 16.95 4.96 -4.21
N HIS A 140 17.83 4.42 -3.36
CA HIS A 140 19.19 4.06 -3.77
C HIS A 140 19.20 3.02 -4.91
N VAL A 141 18.35 2.01 -4.82
CA VAL A 141 18.28 0.92 -5.82
C VAL A 141 17.49 1.33 -7.05
N ASN A 142 16.43 2.13 -6.88
CA ASN A 142 15.41 2.37 -7.91
C ASN A 142 15.32 3.83 -8.36
N GLY A 143 16.33 4.67 -8.08
CA GLY A 143 16.30 6.12 -8.28
C GLY A 143 15.85 6.57 -9.67
N HIS A 144 16.20 5.84 -10.72
CA HIS A 144 15.81 6.13 -12.11
C HIS A 144 14.31 5.91 -12.38
N CYS A 145 13.62 5.07 -11.60
CA CYS A 145 12.19 4.79 -11.71
C CYS A 145 11.41 5.18 -10.44
N ILE A 146 12.00 5.94 -9.53
CA ILE A 146 11.38 6.24 -8.23
C ILE A 146 10.05 6.99 -8.35
N SER A 147 9.80 7.69 -9.44
CA SER A 147 8.52 8.37 -9.68
C SER A 147 7.36 7.43 -10.02
N GLU A 148 7.62 6.13 -10.18
CA GLU A 148 6.62 5.12 -10.57
C GLU A 148 6.11 4.30 -9.37
N ILE A 149 6.52 4.64 -8.15
CA ILE A 149 6.06 3.98 -6.93
C ILE A 149 4.91 4.73 -6.26
N VAL A 150 4.26 4.04 -5.35
CA VAL A 150 3.41 4.60 -4.29
C VAL A 150 4.10 4.32 -2.96
N VAL A 151 4.02 5.23 -2.00
CA VAL A 151 4.57 5.02 -0.65
C VAL A 151 3.42 5.00 0.36
N ALA A 152 3.42 4.04 1.28
CA ALA A 152 2.46 3.97 2.37
C ALA A 152 3.18 4.14 3.71
N TYR A 153 2.80 5.14 4.48
CA TYR A 153 3.28 5.32 5.84
C TYR A 153 2.44 4.50 6.81
N GLU A 154 3.06 3.56 7.47
CA GLU A 154 2.45 2.68 8.47
C GLU A 154 2.96 3.06 9.88
N PRO A 155 2.20 3.82 10.70
CA PRO A 155 2.50 3.91 12.13
C PRO A 155 2.25 2.54 12.77
N VAL A 156 3.30 1.68 12.84
CA VAL A 156 3.15 0.26 13.23
C VAL A 156 2.49 0.11 14.61
N TRP A 157 2.76 1.06 15.50
CA TRP A 157 2.14 1.15 16.82
C TRP A 157 0.61 1.39 16.80
N ALA A 158 0.07 1.83 15.67
CA ALA A 158 -1.37 2.09 15.49
C ALA A 158 -2.08 1.01 14.64
N ILE A 159 -1.36 -0.01 14.14
CA ILE A 159 -1.95 -1.06 13.30
C ILE A 159 -2.52 -2.16 14.19
N GLY A 160 -3.84 -2.39 14.12
CA GLY A 160 -4.50 -3.48 14.86
C GLY A 160 -4.59 -3.30 16.36
N THR A 161 -4.16 -2.15 16.90
CA THR A 161 -4.13 -1.88 18.35
C THR A 161 -5.36 -1.13 18.85
N GLY A 162 -6.22 -0.64 17.96
CA GLY A 162 -7.30 0.29 18.29
C GLY A 162 -6.85 1.74 18.48
N LEU A 163 -5.54 2.00 18.43
CA LEU A 163 -4.99 3.35 18.40
C LEU A 163 -4.97 3.87 16.95
N SER A 164 -5.01 5.17 16.78
CA SER A 164 -4.79 5.83 15.48
C SER A 164 -3.89 7.05 15.68
N ALA A 165 -3.04 7.33 14.69
CA ALA A 165 -2.37 8.62 14.65
C ALA A 165 -3.41 9.72 14.41
N THR A 166 -3.22 10.90 14.99
CA THR A 166 -4.00 12.07 14.58
C THR A 166 -3.64 12.47 13.16
N ALA A 167 -4.51 13.22 12.49
CA ALA A 167 -4.23 13.70 11.14
C ALA A 167 -2.96 14.54 11.08
N GLU A 168 -2.70 15.36 12.11
CA GLU A 168 -1.50 16.19 12.23
C GLU A 168 -0.23 15.35 12.43
N GLN A 169 -0.30 14.28 13.24
CA GLN A 169 0.82 13.36 13.44
C GLN A 169 1.16 12.61 12.13
N ALA A 170 0.13 12.16 11.40
CA ALA A 170 0.33 11.53 10.10
C ALA A 170 0.93 12.53 9.10
N GLN A 171 0.38 13.76 9.03
CA GLN A 171 0.88 14.83 8.16
C GLN A 171 2.35 15.14 8.40
N GLN A 172 2.80 15.20 9.65
CA GLN A 172 4.21 15.48 9.99
C GLN A 172 5.14 14.45 9.33
N VAL A 173 4.82 13.16 9.40
CA VAL A 173 5.64 12.11 8.78
C VAL A 173 5.52 12.13 7.26
N HIS A 174 4.32 12.35 6.71
CA HIS A 174 4.11 12.49 5.28
C HIS A 174 4.91 13.66 4.69
N ALA A 175 4.99 14.80 5.38
CA ALA A 175 5.82 15.94 4.96
C ALA A 175 7.31 15.58 4.88
N VAL A 176 7.82 14.79 5.86
CA VAL A 176 9.20 14.29 5.85
C VAL A 176 9.46 13.39 4.63
N LEU A 177 8.55 12.45 4.36
CA LEU A 177 8.65 11.55 3.19
C LEU A 177 8.56 12.35 1.87
N ARG A 178 7.64 13.30 1.78
CA ARG A 178 7.49 14.18 0.62
C ARG A 178 8.77 15.00 0.36
N ALA A 179 9.38 15.55 1.40
CA ALA A 179 10.63 16.29 1.29
C ALA A 179 11.78 15.40 0.80
N GLN A 180 11.87 14.16 1.30
CA GLN A 180 12.87 13.20 0.85
C GLN A 180 12.70 12.82 -0.63
N LEU A 181 11.46 12.61 -1.07
CA LEU A 181 11.15 12.31 -2.48
C LEU A 181 11.47 13.51 -3.39
N LYS A 182 11.17 14.74 -2.97
CA LYS A 182 11.52 15.97 -3.71
C LYS A 182 13.04 16.14 -3.85
N ALA A 183 13.82 15.69 -2.89
CA ALA A 183 15.27 15.67 -3.00
C ALA A 183 15.79 14.58 -3.94
N ALA A 184 15.04 13.50 -4.15
CA ALA A 184 15.43 12.36 -4.97
C ALA A 184 15.02 12.47 -6.45
N THR A 185 13.92 13.16 -6.75
CA THR A 185 13.40 13.31 -8.12
C THR A 185 12.60 14.59 -8.33
N SER A 186 12.71 15.18 -9.54
CA SER A 186 11.87 16.30 -9.96
C SER A 186 10.40 15.94 -10.15
N ASN A 187 10.07 14.64 -10.22
CA ASN A 187 8.71 14.13 -10.41
C ASN A 187 8.04 13.70 -9.10
N ALA A 188 8.51 14.18 -7.95
CA ALA A 188 8.02 13.78 -6.63
C ALA A 188 6.51 14.01 -6.43
N ASP A 189 5.93 15.00 -7.08
CA ASP A 189 4.49 15.31 -7.00
C ASP A 189 3.62 14.22 -7.68
N ARG A 190 4.20 13.35 -8.51
CA ARG A 190 3.51 12.18 -9.10
C ARG A 190 3.43 11.00 -8.13
N ILE A 191 4.30 10.94 -7.14
CA ILE A 191 4.37 9.85 -6.16
C ILE A 191 3.29 10.06 -5.11
N LYS A 192 2.36 9.12 -5.03
CA LYS A 192 1.28 9.16 -4.03
C LYS A 192 1.79 8.68 -2.68
N LEU A 193 1.47 9.43 -1.64
CA LEU A 193 1.75 9.09 -0.25
C LEU A 193 0.46 8.68 0.44
N LEU A 194 0.36 7.41 0.83
CA LEU A 194 -0.82 6.83 1.47
C LEU A 194 -0.62 6.76 2.99
N TYR A 195 -1.67 7.04 3.74
CA TYR A 195 -1.72 6.72 5.15
C TYR A 195 -2.10 5.24 5.35
N GLY A 196 -1.24 4.45 5.96
CA GLY A 196 -1.39 3.00 6.19
C GLY A 196 -1.72 2.62 7.64
N GLY A 197 -2.04 3.58 8.50
CA GLY A 197 -2.55 3.29 9.83
C GLY A 197 -4.04 2.96 9.86
N SER A 198 -4.64 2.99 11.05
CA SER A 198 -6.07 2.70 11.24
C SER A 198 -6.95 3.78 10.62
N MET A 199 -7.22 3.65 9.31
CA MET A 199 -8.18 4.48 8.58
C MET A 199 -9.55 3.80 8.58
N ASN A 200 -10.61 4.61 8.81
CA ASN A 200 -12.01 4.17 8.81
C ASN A 200 -12.94 5.29 8.29
N ALA A 201 -14.21 4.99 8.14
CA ALA A 201 -15.20 5.95 7.64
C ALA A 201 -15.29 7.25 8.47
N GLY A 202 -14.99 7.19 9.78
CA GLY A 202 -15.09 8.33 10.68
C GLY A 202 -13.89 9.28 10.64
N ASN A 203 -12.69 8.80 10.25
CA ASN A 203 -11.48 9.63 10.23
C ASN A 203 -10.90 9.88 8.83
N ALA A 204 -11.44 9.22 7.80
CA ALA A 204 -10.91 9.34 6.44
C ALA A 204 -10.89 10.78 5.94
N ALA A 205 -11.97 11.53 6.12
CA ALA A 205 -12.09 12.90 5.63
C ALA A 205 -11.01 13.83 6.27
N SER A 206 -10.76 13.71 7.59
CA SER A 206 -9.76 14.53 8.26
C SER A 206 -8.32 14.18 7.86
N LEU A 207 -8.05 12.90 7.62
CA LEU A 207 -6.75 12.44 7.13
C LEU A 207 -6.50 12.89 5.69
N LEU A 208 -7.49 12.70 4.80
CA LEU A 208 -7.37 13.04 3.39
C LEU A 208 -7.40 14.54 3.10
N ALA A 209 -7.84 15.37 4.06
CA ALA A 209 -7.73 16.81 3.98
C ALA A 209 -6.31 17.35 4.24
N MET A 210 -5.37 16.50 4.68
CA MET A 210 -3.99 16.90 4.94
C MET A 210 -3.19 17.04 3.64
N GLN A 211 -2.28 18.02 3.61
CA GLN A 211 -1.56 18.45 2.41
C GLN A 211 -0.75 17.34 1.71
N ASP A 212 -0.10 16.45 2.49
CA ASP A 212 0.79 15.42 1.96
C ASP A 212 0.21 14.01 2.05
N ILE A 213 -1.08 13.86 2.38
CA ILE A 213 -1.78 12.58 2.42
C ILE A 213 -2.64 12.45 1.16
N ASP A 214 -2.16 11.71 0.17
CA ASP A 214 -2.82 11.54 -1.12
C ASP A 214 -3.88 10.43 -1.16
N GLY A 215 -3.98 9.63 -0.09
CA GLY A 215 -4.89 8.48 -0.05
C GLY A 215 -4.66 7.60 1.17
N GLY A 216 -5.23 6.39 1.16
CA GLY A 216 -5.11 5.43 2.24
C GLY A 216 -4.77 4.01 1.78
N LEU A 217 -3.94 3.30 2.55
CA LEU A 217 -3.79 1.85 2.49
C LEU A 217 -4.65 1.25 3.60
N VAL A 218 -5.83 0.75 3.24
CA VAL A 218 -6.90 0.44 4.20
C VAL A 218 -6.94 -1.06 4.49
N GLY A 219 -6.85 -1.44 5.77
CA GLY A 219 -6.94 -2.83 6.23
C GLY A 219 -8.37 -3.24 6.58
N GLY A 220 -8.66 -3.40 7.88
CA GLY A 220 -9.93 -3.96 8.37
C GLY A 220 -11.21 -3.28 7.86
N ALA A 221 -11.21 -1.96 7.69
CA ALA A 221 -12.37 -1.23 7.16
C ALA A 221 -12.67 -1.59 5.69
N ALA A 222 -11.66 -2.02 4.90
CA ALA A 222 -11.86 -2.46 3.53
C ALA A 222 -12.57 -3.82 3.41
N LEU A 223 -12.75 -4.55 4.50
CA LEU A 223 -13.48 -5.83 4.52
C LEU A 223 -15.01 -5.63 4.57
N LYS A 224 -15.48 -4.39 4.70
CA LYS A 224 -16.88 -4.02 4.67
C LYS A 224 -17.13 -3.04 3.53
N ALA A 225 -17.93 -3.44 2.54
CA ALA A 225 -18.16 -2.64 1.33
C ALA A 225 -18.60 -1.21 1.67
N GLN A 226 -19.54 -1.03 2.60
CA GLN A 226 -20.07 0.30 2.95
C GLN A 226 -19.01 1.19 3.60
N ASP A 227 -18.18 0.65 4.51
CA ASP A 227 -17.11 1.40 5.16
C ASP A 227 -16.07 1.84 4.13
N PHE A 228 -15.67 0.94 3.23
CA PHE A 228 -14.70 1.25 2.19
C PHE A 228 -15.24 2.26 1.16
N LEU A 229 -16.50 2.12 0.75
CA LEU A 229 -17.17 3.11 -0.12
C LEU A 229 -17.22 4.51 0.52
N THR A 230 -17.45 4.58 1.83
CA THR A 230 -17.41 5.86 2.56
C THR A 230 -16.01 6.47 2.57
N ILE A 231 -14.96 5.64 2.71
CA ILE A 231 -13.56 6.11 2.62
C ILE A 231 -13.25 6.59 1.21
N ILE A 232 -13.66 5.86 0.16
CA ILE A 232 -13.48 6.25 -1.24
C ILE A 232 -14.17 7.60 -1.52
N ALA A 233 -15.40 7.78 -1.02
CA ALA A 233 -16.13 9.02 -1.20
C ALA A 233 -15.53 10.23 -0.48
N ALA A 234 -14.68 10.01 0.53
CA ALA A 234 -13.95 11.07 1.22
C ALA A 234 -12.70 11.54 0.46
N ALA A 235 -12.24 10.78 -0.54
CA ALA A 235 -11.11 11.14 -1.40
C ALA A 235 -11.61 12.02 -2.55
N VAL A 236 -11.40 13.33 -2.43
CA VAL A 236 -11.88 14.35 -3.38
C VAL A 236 -10.72 14.87 -4.23
#